data_98b4b2869e4d416063b0da256973e718
#
_entry.id   98b4b2869e4d416063b0da256973e718
#
_cell.length_a   1.000
_cell.length_b   1.000
_cell.length_c   1.000
_cell.angle_alpha   90.00
_cell.angle_beta   90.00
_cell.angle_gamma   90.00
#
_symmetry.space_group_name_H-M   'P 1'
#
loop_
_entity.id
_entity.type
_entity.pdbx_description
1 polymer ?
#
loop_
_entity_poly.entity_id
_entity_poly.type
_entity_poly.pdbx_seq_one_letter_code
_entity_poly.pdbx_strand_id
1 'polypeptide(L)'
;MSFTGIFKAKDGLVAVVDSNGTTISNGRLTEDIGRNPQKLFPFTNGVAVTFGANQIQVQNPNRLFPAKTNVENLVYEYLNQKHTLDSDFFQTFLIKMGTCPSNQQPVNFLVGRKIRPKEYRIEYHQIG
;
A
#
# COMPACT_ATOMS: atom_id res chain seq x y z
N MET A 1 -0.57 -13.00 8.13
CA MET A 1 -1.93 -12.43 8.22
C MET A 1 -1.83 -10.99 8.70
N SER A 2 -2.50 -10.08 8.02
CA SER A 2 -2.49 -8.66 8.39
C SER A 2 -3.84 -8.27 8.95
N PHE A 3 -3.83 -7.52 10.04
CA PHE A 3 -5.02 -6.87 10.56
C PHE A 3 -5.00 -5.40 10.14
N THR A 4 -5.98 -5.00 9.32
CA THR A 4 -6.09 -3.63 8.85
C THR A 4 -7.55 -3.20 8.84
N GLY A 5 -7.78 -1.92 9.08
CA GLY A 5 -9.13 -1.37 8.99
C GLY A 5 -9.14 0.14 8.99
N ILE A 6 -10.16 0.70 8.37
CA ILE A 6 -10.48 2.11 8.46
C ILE A 6 -11.95 2.22 8.88
N PHE A 7 -12.20 3.03 9.89
CA PHE A 7 -13.52 3.20 10.47
C PHE A 7 -13.92 4.66 10.46
N LYS A 8 -15.18 4.93 10.13
CA LYS A 8 -15.75 6.27 10.28
C LYS A 8 -16.15 6.49 11.73
N ALA A 9 -15.65 7.57 12.31
CA ALA A 9 -16.05 8.06 13.61
C ALA A 9 -16.87 9.34 13.45
N LYS A 10 -17.46 9.83 14.54
CA LYS A 10 -18.32 11.02 14.50
C LYS A 10 -17.59 12.24 13.91
N ASP A 11 -16.31 12.41 14.26
CA ASP A 11 -15.53 13.58 13.88
C ASP A 11 -14.34 13.26 12.99
N GLY A 12 -14.29 12.07 12.39
CA GLY A 12 -13.14 11.73 11.56
C GLY A 12 -13.09 10.28 11.15
N LEU A 13 -11.87 9.86 10.79
CA LEU A 13 -11.53 8.51 10.42
C LEU A 13 -10.52 7.93 11.39
N VAL A 14 -10.67 6.65 11.70
CA VAL A 14 -9.70 5.90 12.50
C VAL A 14 -9.13 4.79 11.63
N ALA A 15 -7.81 4.78 11.49
CA ALA A 15 -7.12 3.74 10.74
C ALA A 15 -6.25 2.92 11.69
N VAL A 16 -6.32 1.61 11.57
CA VAL A 16 -5.52 0.68 12.34
C VAL A 16 -4.87 -0.33 11.42
N VAL A 17 -3.64 -0.70 11.74
CA VAL A 17 -2.88 -1.68 10.97
C VAL A 17 -1.86 -2.34 11.89
N ASP A 18 -1.62 -3.64 11.69
CA ASP A 18 -0.49 -4.28 12.34
C ASP A 18 0.80 -3.96 11.57
N SER A 19 1.93 -3.97 12.26
CA SER A 19 3.23 -3.66 11.68
C SER A 19 4.09 -4.91 11.43
N ASN A 20 3.55 -6.09 11.65
CA ASN A 20 4.30 -7.32 11.50
C ASN A 20 4.41 -7.71 10.02
N GLY A 21 5.62 -7.96 9.57
CA GLY A 21 5.88 -8.56 8.28
C GLY A 21 5.98 -10.07 8.40
N THR A 22 5.49 -10.78 7.39
CA THR A 22 5.67 -12.23 7.28
C THR A 22 6.24 -12.57 5.91
N THR A 23 7.13 -13.55 5.88
CA THR A 23 7.68 -14.07 4.62
C THR A 23 7.24 -15.52 4.44
N ILE A 24 6.83 -15.87 3.24
CA ILE A 24 6.55 -17.26 2.89
C ILE A 24 7.81 -17.84 2.26
N SER A 25 8.40 -18.83 2.91
CA SER A 25 9.58 -19.54 2.41
C SER A 25 9.32 -21.03 2.48
N ASN A 26 9.46 -21.73 1.33
CA ASN A 26 9.22 -23.18 1.23
C ASN A 26 7.84 -23.61 1.74
N GLY A 27 6.81 -22.80 1.47
CA GLY A 27 5.46 -23.07 1.94
C GLY A 27 5.22 -22.78 3.42
N ARG A 28 6.20 -22.23 4.12
CA ARG A 28 6.09 -21.86 5.53
C ARG A 28 5.98 -20.36 5.69
N LEU A 29 5.05 -19.94 6.54
CA LEU A 29 4.96 -18.57 7.01
C LEU A 29 6.02 -18.34 8.09
N THR A 30 6.91 -17.39 7.85
CA THR A 30 7.93 -16.98 8.82
C THR A 30 7.70 -15.51 9.14
N GLU A 31 7.67 -15.18 10.42
CA GLU A 31 7.61 -13.79 10.85
C GLU A 31 8.96 -13.12 10.60
N ASP A 32 8.94 -11.96 9.91
CA ASP A 32 10.15 -11.15 9.69
C ASP A 32 10.49 -10.38 10.95
N ILE A 33 11.27 -11.01 11.84
CA ILE A 33 11.73 -10.37 13.08
C ILE A 33 12.68 -9.23 12.71
N GLY A 34 12.38 -8.02 13.19
CA GLY A 34 13.20 -6.84 12.94
C GLY A 34 12.85 -6.07 11.67
N ARG A 35 11.89 -6.55 10.89
CA ARG A 35 11.33 -5.81 9.75
C ARG A 35 9.90 -5.43 10.07
N ASN A 36 9.69 -4.15 10.34
CA ASN A 36 8.35 -3.60 10.55
C ASN A 36 8.02 -2.72 9.35
N PRO A 37 7.45 -3.31 8.26
CA PRO A 37 7.10 -2.50 7.10
C PRO A 37 6.03 -1.49 7.49
N GLN A 38 6.19 -0.27 7.00
CA GLN A 38 5.15 0.72 7.22
C GLN A 38 3.97 0.43 6.32
N LYS A 39 2.79 0.38 6.91
CA LYS A 39 1.54 0.06 6.22
C LYS A 39 0.48 1.12 6.40
N LEU A 40 0.76 2.18 7.16
CA LEU A 40 -0.16 3.28 7.41
C LEU A 40 0.48 4.58 6.98
N PHE A 41 -0.21 5.32 6.10
CA PHE A 41 0.31 6.51 5.46
C PHE A 41 -0.71 7.64 5.58
N PRO A 42 -0.52 8.57 6.54
CA PRO A 42 -1.35 9.77 6.58
C PRO A 42 -0.97 10.72 5.45
N PHE A 43 -1.96 11.42 4.93
CA PHE A 43 -1.75 12.44 3.90
C PHE A 43 -2.76 13.57 4.08
N THR A 44 -2.67 14.58 3.23
CA THR A 44 -3.58 15.73 3.33
C THR A 44 -5.03 15.28 3.17
N ASN A 45 -5.83 15.49 4.20
CA ASN A 45 -7.25 15.13 4.27
C ASN A 45 -7.54 13.64 4.13
N GLY A 46 -6.59 12.78 4.54
CA GLY A 46 -6.86 11.35 4.45
C GLY A 46 -5.79 10.48 5.08
N VAL A 47 -6.03 9.20 4.98
CA VAL A 47 -5.11 8.16 5.45
C VAL A 47 -5.26 6.93 4.56
N ALA A 48 -4.15 6.25 4.29
CA ALA A 48 -4.17 4.99 3.58
C ALA A 48 -3.55 3.90 4.45
N VAL A 49 -4.07 2.69 4.35
CA VAL A 49 -3.45 1.49 4.91
C VAL A 49 -3.26 0.47 3.81
N THR A 50 -2.19 -0.30 3.90
CA THR A 50 -1.86 -1.33 2.90
C THR A 50 -1.84 -2.71 3.54
N PHE A 51 -2.18 -3.71 2.73
CA PHE A 51 -2.05 -5.11 3.13
C PHE A 51 -1.82 -5.98 1.89
N GLY A 52 -1.39 -7.22 2.12
CA GLY A 52 -0.96 -8.10 1.05
C GLY A 52 0.54 -8.01 0.82
N ALA A 53 0.98 -7.87 -0.43
CA ALA A 53 2.40 -7.82 -0.76
C ALA A 53 3.04 -6.54 -0.22
N ASN A 54 4.17 -6.68 0.47
CA ASN A 54 4.99 -5.55 0.93
C ASN A 54 6.10 -5.20 -0.04
N GLN A 55 6.53 -6.18 -0.82
CA GLN A 55 7.54 -6.02 -1.86
C GLN A 55 6.94 -6.41 -3.19
N ILE A 56 7.22 -5.64 -4.20
CA ILE A 56 6.73 -5.88 -5.55
C ILE A 56 7.90 -5.81 -6.53
N GLN A 57 7.72 -6.46 -7.67
CA GLN A 57 8.62 -6.31 -8.79
C GLN A 57 8.13 -5.15 -9.66
N VAL A 58 9.05 -4.26 -10.00
CA VAL A 58 8.76 -3.14 -10.89
C VAL A 58 9.58 -3.30 -12.16
N GLN A 59 9.03 -2.85 -13.28
CA GLN A 59 9.76 -2.86 -14.54
C GLN A 59 10.94 -1.92 -14.47
N ASN A 60 12.08 -2.40 -14.93
CA ASN A 60 13.27 -1.59 -15.05
C ASN A 60 13.74 -1.62 -16.51
N PRO A 61 13.56 -0.53 -17.27
CA PRO A 61 13.90 -0.50 -18.69
C PRO A 61 15.39 -0.68 -18.96
N ASN A 62 16.24 -0.48 -17.96
CA ASN A 62 17.68 -0.55 -18.10
C ASN A 62 18.28 -1.90 -17.66
N ARG A 63 17.45 -2.87 -17.25
CA ARG A 63 17.90 -4.17 -16.75
C ARG A 63 17.07 -5.31 -17.35
N LEU A 64 17.73 -6.46 -17.52
CA LEU A 64 17.08 -7.69 -18.01
C LEU A 64 16.05 -8.25 -17.01
N PHE A 65 16.22 -7.93 -15.73
CA PHE A 65 15.35 -8.45 -14.68
C PHE A 65 14.60 -7.33 -13.98
N PRO A 66 13.33 -7.55 -13.57
CA PRO A 66 12.61 -6.58 -12.78
C PRO A 66 13.35 -6.28 -11.47
N ALA A 67 13.29 -5.03 -11.04
CA ALA A 67 13.81 -4.65 -9.73
C ALA A 67 12.76 -4.91 -8.66
N LYS A 68 13.20 -5.31 -7.46
CA LYS A 68 12.31 -5.39 -6.30
C LYS A 68 12.31 -4.06 -5.57
N THR A 69 11.14 -3.62 -5.16
CA THR A 69 10.99 -2.42 -4.35
C THR A 69 9.94 -2.65 -3.27
N ASN A 70 10.05 -1.88 -2.19
CA ASN A 70 9.06 -1.91 -1.12
C ASN A 70 7.89 -1.00 -1.50
N VAL A 71 6.68 -1.44 -1.18
CA VAL A 71 5.46 -0.66 -1.42
C VAL A 71 5.55 0.69 -0.70
N GLU A 72 6.05 0.71 0.53
CA GLU A 72 6.19 1.95 1.30
C GLU A 72 7.05 3.00 0.60
N ASN A 73 8.11 2.58 -0.10
CA ASN A 73 8.97 3.51 -0.82
C ASN A 73 8.24 4.20 -1.96
N LEU A 74 7.40 3.45 -2.68
CA LEU A 74 6.59 4.03 -3.76
C LEU A 74 5.54 5.01 -3.23
N VAL A 75 4.92 4.67 -2.10
CA VAL A 75 3.94 5.55 -1.47
C VAL A 75 4.61 6.84 -1.00
N TYR A 76 5.73 6.75 -0.30
CA TYR A 76 6.44 7.94 0.18
C TYR A 76 6.96 8.81 -0.96
N GLU A 77 7.50 8.20 -2.00
CA GLU A 77 7.97 8.95 -3.17
C GLU A 77 6.84 9.81 -3.76
N TYR A 78 5.66 9.22 -3.90
CA TYR A 78 4.51 9.94 -4.42
C TYR A 78 4.00 11.01 -3.45
N LEU A 79 3.91 10.70 -2.16
CA LEU A 79 3.45 11.65 -1.14
C LEU A 79 4.40 12.84 -1.00
N ASN A 80 5.70 12.63 -1.18
CA ASN A 80 6.66 13.74 -1.15
C ASN A 80 6.46 14.72 -2.30
N GLN A 81 5.92 14.27 -3.43
CA GLN A 81 5.66 15.11 -4.59
C GLN A 81 4.25 15.72 -4.58
N LYS A 82 3.24 14.93 -4.25
CA LYS A 82 1.83 15.31 -4.42
C LYS A 82 1.08 15.55 -3.12
N HIS A 83 1.60 15.11 -1.98
CA HIS A 83 1.01 15.25 -0.64
C HIS A 83 -0.36 14.57 -0.47
N THR A 84 -0.79 13.79 -1.44
CA THR A 84 -2.05 13.04 -1.39
C THR A 84 -1.92 11.76 -2.22
N LEU A 85 -2.78 10.78 -1.96
CA LEU A 85 -2.91 9.59 -2.80
C LEU A 85 -4.21 9.71 -3.60
N ASP A 86 -4.08 10.12 -4.84
CA ASP A 86 -5.19 10.30 -5.77
C ASP A 86 -5.29 9.13 -6.77
N SER A 87 -6.22 9.23 -7.72
CA SER A 87 -6.38 8.21 -8.74
C SER A 87 -5.14 8.04 -9.62
N ASP A 88 -4.38 9.12 -9.84
CA ASP A 88 -3.15 9.07 -10.62
C ASP A 88 -2.08 8.22 -9.92
N PHE A 89 -2.04 8.20 -8.59
CA PHE A 89 -1.15 7.32 -7.84
C PHE A 89 -1.39 5.86 -8.20
N PHE A 90 -2.65 5.42 -8.18
CA PHE A 90 -2.98 4.03 -8.43
C PHE A 90 -2.70 3.62 -9.86
N GLN A 91 -2.94 4.50 -10.82
CA GLN A 91 -2.60 4.26 -12.22
C GLN A 91 -1.08 4.19 -12.42
N THR A 92 -0.33 5.11 -11.82
CA THR A 92 1.13 5.11 -11.87
C THR A 92 1.71 3.85 -11.23
N PHE A 93 1.15 3.44 -10.09
CA PHE A 93 1.57 2.23 -9.40
C PHE A 93 1.37 1.00 -10.28
N LEU A 94 0.22 0.88 -10.91
CA LEU A 94 -0.09 -0.22 -11.82
C LEU A 94 0.87 -0.26 -13.01
N ILE A 95 1.19 0.90 -13.59
CA ILE A 95 2.15 0.99 -14.69
C ILE A 95 3.54 0.56 -14.24
N LYS A 96 3.98 0.98 -13.06
CA LYS A 96 5.30 0.58 -12.51
C LYS A 96 5.40 -0.91 -12.25
N MET A 97 4.33 -1.53 -11.79
CA MET A 97 4.29 -2.98 -11.62
C MET A 97 4.37 -3.71 -12.97
N GLY A 98 3.81 -3.12 -14.02
CA GLY A 98 3.81 -3.71 -15.35
C GLY A 98 3.16 -5.08 -15.39
N THR A 99 3.73 -6.00 -16.17
CA THR A 99 3.25 -7.38 -16.23
C THR A 99 3.77 -8.13 -15.01
N CYS A 100 2.92 -8.31 -14.02
CA CYS A 100 3.31 -9.05 -12.82
C CYS A 100 3.45 -10.54 -13.12
N PRO A 101 4.44 -11.22 -12.52
CA PRO A 101 4.49 -12.67 -12.56
C PRO A 101 3.20 -13.26 -11.99
N SER A 102 2.77 -14.42 -12.50
CA SER A 102 1.53 -15.06 -12.08
C SER A 102 1.48 -15.40 -10.58
N ASN A 103 2.64 -15.48 -9.92
CA ASN A 103 2.75 -15.75 -8.49
C ASN A 103 2.87 -14.48 -7.64
N GLN A 104 2.81 -13.30 -8.24
CA GLN A 104 2.88 -12.05 -7.50
C GLN A 104 1.56 -11.83 -6.74
N GLN A 105 1.67 -11.66 -5.43
CA GLN A 105 0.51 -11.33 -4.61
C GLN A 105 0.06 -9.90 -4.87
N PRO A 106 -1.24 -9.62 -4.82
CA PRO A 106 -1.72 -8.26 -5.02
C PRO A 106 -1.37 -7.37 -3.84
N VAL A 107 -1.23 -6.08 -4.13
CA VAL A 107 -1.14 -5.02 -3.13
C VAL A 107 -2.53 -4.42 -2.96
N ASN A 108 -2.97 -4.31 -1.72
CA ASN A 108 -4.28 -3.78 -1.40
C ASN A 108 -4.14 -2.47 -0.62
N PHE A 109 -4.99 -1.51 -0.94
CA PHE A 109 -5.06 -0.24 -0.26
C PHE A 109 -6.48 0.00 0.22
N LEU A 110 -6.62 0.36 1.50
CA LEU A 110 -7.80 1.03 2.02
C LEU A 110 -7.46 2.51 2.17
N VAL A 111 -8.28 3.37 1.60
CA VAL A 111 -8.03 4.81 1.61
C VAL A 111 -9.24 5.51 2.18
N GLY A 112 -9.03 6.25 3.26
CA GLY A 112 -10.05 7.10 3.83
C GLY A 112 -9.79 8.55 3.47
N ARG A 113 -10.81 9.25 2.96
CA ARG A 113 -10.69 10.64 2.52
C ARG A 113 -11.76 11.51 3.15
N LYS A 114 -11.37 12.70 3.52
CA LYS A 114 -12.32 13.77 3.84
C LYS A 114 -12.71 14.46 2.54
N ILE A 115 -13.98 14.36 2.18
CA ILE A 115 -14.52 14.98 0.97
C ILE A 115 -14.95 16.42 1.26
N ARG A 116 -15.64 16.62 2.38
CA ARG A 116 -16.13 17.90 2.87
C ARG A 116 -16.09 17.86 4.40
N PRO A 117 -16.26 19.00 5.10
CA PRO A 117 -16.43 18.94 6.54
C PRO A 117 -17.53 17.95 6.93
N LYS A 118 -17.21 17.03 7.83
CA LYS A 118 -18.09 15.95 8.33
C LYS A 118 -18.48 14.88 7.30
N GLU A 119 -17.89 14.90 6.09
CA GLU A 119 -18.13 13.89 5.07
C GLU A 119 -16.86 13.16 4.74
N TYR A 120 -16.85 11.84 4.90
CA TYR A 120 -15.69 10.99 4.68
C TYR A 120 -16.06 9.83 3.77
N ARG A 121 -15.10 9.42 2.92
CA ARG A 121 -15.27 8.29 2.02
C ARG A 121 -14.16 7.27 2.26
N ILE A 122 -14.52 5.99 2.25
CA ILE A 122 -13.56 4.88 2.32
C ILE A 122 -13.55 4.17 0.98
N GLU A 123 -12.36 4.02 0.40
CA GLU A 123 -12.14 3.37 -0.89
C GLU A 123 -11.27 2.14 -0.70
N TYR A 124 -11.50 1.13 -1.53
CA TYR A 124 -10.67 -0.06 -1.60
C TYR A 124 -10.06 -0.16 -3.00
N HIS A 125 -8.75 -0.35 -3.06
CA HIS A 125 -8.03 -0.53 -4.31
C HIS A 125 -7.15 -1.78 -4.22
N GLN A 126 -7.31 -2.66 -5.19
CA GLN A 126 -6.47 -3.85 -5.33
C GLN A 126 -5.67 -3.74 -6.63
N ILE A 127 -4.35 -3.92 -6.56
CA ILE A 127 -3.44 -3.79 -7.68
C ILE A 127 -2.63 -5.08 -7.80
N GLY A 128 -2.74 -5.71 -8.96
CA GLY A 128 -2.05 -6.98 -9.23
C GLY A 128 -2.90 -8.22 -9.30
#